data_ed292ea7a801c86c44b2374e2ed95ead
#
_entry.id   ed292ea7a801c86c44b2374e2ed95ead
#
_cell.length_a   1.000
_cell.length_b   1.000
_cell.length_c   1.000
_cell.angle_alpha   90.00
_cell.angle_beta   90.00
_cell.angle_gamma   90.00
#
_symmetry.space_group_name_H-M   'P 1'
#
loop_
_entity.id
_entity.type
_entity.pdbx_description
1 polymer ?
#
loop_
_entity_poly.entity_id
_entity_poly.type
_entity_poly.pdbx_seq_one_letter_code
_entity_poly.pdbx_strand_id
1 'polypeptide(L)'
;MTKRHPILPFVFAAALALANSALTTAQSGAGMQGDAAMAPQLPLRLVENFFHYPATYVMGEVIGVAVNSKGHVFLLNRGYHPLLEFDAEGAFIRSMGEGSAMFEGAHSIRFDPQDNMWYIDASSNMVIKFDLEGRTAEVLGMRPEPWTWLTHVIEHAVPNKSAFYQPTDVTWAADGSVFISDGYGNSRVAKFDKEGNFVKAWGERGNGKGDFSTPHSIVIDKNQTLYVADRGNSRIQVFDTDGNFKQVWNNLPGPPWSFCITPGPTQVIYVGSVGKIYKLDLAGKVLGTFGHYGRTPGTMDWVHAVACPDEKTVFAAEEQAWRLDKLVAQ
;
A
#
# COMPACT_ATOMS: atom_id res chain seq x y z
N MET A 1 26.10 38.87 -56.75
CA MET A 1 25.72 39.63 -55.56
C MET A 1 24.75 38.72 -54.78
N THR A 2 25.24 37.87 -53.88
CA THR A 2 24.48 36.93 -53.10
C THR A 2 24.39 37.48 -51.68
N LYS A 3 23.19 37.86 -51.27
CA LYS A 3 22.90 38.30 -49.90
C LYS A 3 22.90 37.13 -48.96
N ARG A 4 23.83 37.08 -48.02
CA ARG A 4 23.84 36.17 -46.89
C ARG A 4 22.92 36.72 -45.79
N HIS A 5 21.92 35.94 -45.35
CA HIS A 5 21.15 36.20 -44.13
C HIS A 5 21.92 35.66 -42.92
N PRO A 6 21.98 36.40 -41.82
CA PRO A 6 22.59 35.88 -40.58
C PRO A 6 21.64 34.91 -39.87
N ILE A 7 22.18 33.76 -39.51
CA ILE A 7 21.53 32.81 -38.64
C ILE A 7 21.75 33.27 -37.20
N LEU A 8 20.69 33.65 -36.51
CA LEU A 8 20.71 33.87 -35.06
C LEU A 8 20.74 32.50 -34.34
N PRO A 9 21.63 32.30 -33.35
CA PRO A 9 21.56 31.13 -32.53
C PRO A 9 20.44 31.29 -31.47
N PHE A 10 19.48 30.39 -31.49
CA PHE A 10 18.55 30.23 -30.37
C PHE A 10 19.32 29.65 -29.19
N VAL A 11 19.57 30.45 -28.18
CA VAL A 11 20.05 30.01 -26.89
C VAL A 11 18.81 29.49 -26.10
N PHE A 12 18.68 28.18 -25.98
CA PHE A 12 17.78 27.58 -25.01
C PHE A 12 18.36 27.78 -23.62
N ALA A 13 17.86 28.77 -22.92
CA ALA A 13 18.06 28.89 -21.48
C ALA A 13 17.14 27.83 -20.78
N ALA A 14 17.68 26.68 -20.47
CA ALA A 14 17.04 25.76 -19.56
C ALA A 14 17.07 26.36 -18.16
N ALA A 15 15.95 26.94 -17.73
CA ALA A 15 15.76 27.33 -16.35
C ALA A 15 15.58 26.02 -15.51
N LEU A 16 16.67 25.58 -14.88
CA LEU A 16 16.60 24.58 -13.82
C LEU A 16 15.91 25.25 -12.62
N ALA A 17 14.61 25.03 -12.48
CA ALA A 17 13.92 25.30 -11.24
C ALA A 17 14.32 24.20 -10.24
N LEU A 18 15.34 24.49 -9.43
CA LEU A 18 15.61 23.75 -8.21
C LEU A 18 14.40 23.93 -7.29
N ALA A 19 13.51 22.97 -7.31
CA ALA A 19 12.53 22.82 -6.26
C ALA A 19 13.29 22.49 -4.97
N ASN A 20 13.55 23.50 -4.15
CA ASN A 20 13.91 23.31 -2.77
C ASN A 20 12.76 22.55 -2.11
N SER A 21 12.92 21.23 -1.96
CA SER A 21 12.16 20.47 -0.99
C SER A 21 12.59 20.96 0.39
N ALA A 22 11.86 21.96 0.89
CA ALA A 22 11.92 22.29 2.30
C ALA A 22 11.55 21.01 3.05
N LEU A 23 12.54 20.40 3.71
CA LEU A 23 12.31 19.50 4.82
C LEU A 23 11.54 20.33 5.85
N THR A 24 10.22 20.24 5.81
CA THR A 24 9.40 20.63 6.92
C THR A 24 9.72 19.64 8.03
N THR A 25 10.61 20.05 8.92
CA THR A 25 10.69 19.49 10.27
C THR A 25 9.26 19.38 10.76
N ALA A 26 8.82 18.13 11.01
CA ALA A 26 7.54 17.88 11.65
C ALA A 26 7.55 18.65 12.96
N GLN A 27 6.85 19.79 12.99
CA GLN A 27 6.49 20.43 14.24
C GLN A 27 5.68 19.39 15.02
N SER A 28 6.24 18.97 16.12
CA SER A 28 5.55 18.23 17.15
C SER A 28 4.35 19.06 17.59
N GLY A 29 3.18 18.78 16.99
CA GLY A 29 1.91 19.32 17.42
C GLY A 29 1.64 18.84 18.85
N ALA A 30 1.93 19.65 19.82
CA ALA A 30 1.38 19.50 21.15
C ALA A 30 -0.14 19.65 21.02
N GLY A 31 -0.88 18.51 21.12
CA GLY A 31 -2.33 18.55 21.19
C GLY A 31 -3.10 17.49 20.45
N MET A 32 -2.69 16.22 20.51
CA MET A 32 -3.57 15.05 20.35
C MET A 32 -2.90 13.84 21.01
N GLN A 33 -2.94 13.78 22.32
CA GLN A 33 -2.79 12.51 23.02
C GLN A 33 -4.11 11.74 22.85
N GLY A 34 -4.26 11.08 21.71
CA GLY A 34 -5.36 10.15 21.50
C GLY A 34 -5.19 8.89 22.35
N ASP A 35 -6.27 8.13 22.53
CA ASP A 35 -6.32 6.87 23.30
C ASP A 35 -5.18 5.89 22.98
N ALA A 36 -4.63 5.94 21.77
CA ALA A 36 -3.52 5.10 21.34
C ALA A 36 -2.18 5.41 22.03
N ALA A 37 -1.97 6.60 22.58
CA ALA A 37 -0.75 6.95 23.32
C ALA A 37 -0.69 6.21 24.68
N MET A 38 -1.84 5.81 25.21
CA MET A 38 -2.00 5.09 26.47
C MET A 38 -2.37 3.60 26.27
N ALA A 39 -2.46 3.14 25.02
CA ALA A 39 -2.81 1.74 24.73
C ALA A 39 -1.71 0.79 25.24
N PRO A 40 -2.10 -0.39 25.75
CA PRO A 40 -1.14 -1.37 26.28
C PRO A 40 -0.21 -1.88 25.18
N GLN A 41 0.98 -2.31 25.59
CA GLN A 41 1.87 -3.01 24.67
C GLN A 41 1.27 -4.36 24.29
N LEU A 42 1.24 -4.66 23.00
CA LEU A 42 0.84 -6.00 22.54
C LEU A 42 1.92 -7.01 22.95
N PRO A 43 1.52 -8.17 23.47
CA PRO A 43 2.45 -9.25 23.83
C PRO A 43 2.93 -9.96 22.56
N LEU A 44 3.55 -9.23 21.66
CA LEU A 44 4.17 -9.75 20.45
C LEU A 44 5.70 -9.84 20.64
N ARG A 45 6.31 -10.80 20.00
CA ARG A 45 7.77 -10.92 19.92
C ARG A 45 8.20 -11.16 18.49
N LEU A 46 9.38 -10.66 18.15
CA LEU A 46 10.04 -10.95 16.88
C LEU A 46 10.49 -12.43 16.87
N VAL A 47 10.27 -13.11 15.74
CA VAL A 47 10.91 -14.40 15.44
C VAL A 47 12.14 -14.10 14.61
N GLU A 48 13.29 -14.07 15.29
CA GLU A 48 14.56 -13.75 14.64
C GLU A 48 14.93 -14.79 13.58
N ASN A 49 15.50 -14.32 12.47
CA ASN A 49 15.99 -15.14 11.36
C ASN A 49 14.93 -16.12 10.79
N PHE A 50 13.66 -15.72 10.83
CA PHE A 50 12.58 -16.57 10.33
C PHE A 50 12.70 -16.84 8.82
N PHE A 51 13.04 -15.82 8.01
CA PHE A 51 13.15 -15.96 6.57
C PHE A 51 14.57 -16.35 6.14
N HIS A 52 14.70 -17.45 5.42
CA HIS A 52 15.97 -17.96 4.91
C HIS A 52 16.19 -17.50 3.47
N TYR A 53 16.78 -16.33 3.30
CA TYR A 53 17.10 -15.76 1.99
C TYR A 53 18.27 -16.49 1.32
N PRO A 54 18.25 -16.66 -0.03
CA PRO A 54 19.45 -17.07 -0.74
C PRO A 54 20.60 -16.09 -0.49
N ALA A 55 21.81 -16.61 -0.20
CA ALA A 55 22.95 -15.79 0.20
C ALA A 55 23.39 -14.74 -0.84
N THR A 56 22.98 -14.92 -2.10
CA THR A 56 23.30 -14.01 -3.22
C THR A 56 22.24 -12.94 -3.44
N TYR A 57 21.11 -12.98 -2.72
CA TYR A 57 20.01 -12.03 -2.93
C TYR A 57 20.24 -10.79 -2.09
N VAL A 58 20.20 -9.65 -2.77
CA VAL A 58 20.24 -8.33 -2.14
C VAL A 58 18.83 -7.76 -2.19
N MET A 59 18.29 -7.47 -1.03
CA MET A 59 16.96 -6.87 -0.90
C MET A 59 17.00 -5.38 -1.28
N GLY A 60 15.92 -4.90 -1.86
CA GLY A 60 15.59 -3.48 -1.94
C GLY A 60 14.62 -3.09 -0.84
N GLU A 61 13.94 -1.95 -1.02
CA GLU A 61 12.86 -1.50 -0.14
C GLU A 61 11.77 -2.57 -0.06
N VAL A 62 11.54 -3.11 1.13
CA VAL A 62 10.50 -4.13 1.36
C VAL A 62 9.16 -3.43 1.59
N ILE A 63 8.27 -3.52 0.59
CA ILE A 63 7.07 -2.68 0.54
C ILE A 63 5.77 -3.48 0.60
N GLY A 64 5.81 -4.80 0.47
CA GLY A 64 4.62 -5.63 0.49
C GLY A 64 4.84 -6.98 1.14
N VAL A 65 3.80 -7.47 1.80
CA VAL A 65 3.73 -8.83 2.32
C VAL A 65 2.31 -9.36 2.20
N ALA A 66 2.16 -10.60 1.76
CA ALA A 66 0.89 -11.33 1.75
C ALA A 66 1.10 -12.79 2.12
N VAL A 67 0.04 -13.43 2.60
CA VAL A 67 0.06 -14.86 2.93
C VAL A 67 -1.11 -15.52 2.18
N ASN A 68 -0.82 -16.61 1.47
CA ASN A 68 -1.84 -17.37 0.76
C ASN A 68 -2.50 -18.44 1.66
N SER A 69 -3.48 -19.16 1.13
CA SER A 69 -4.24 -20.19 1.88
C SER A 69 -3.38 -21.37 2.35
N LYS A 70 -2.21 -21.58 1.74
CA LYS A 70 -1.24 -22.63 2.14
C LYS A 70 -0.31 -22.18 3.26
N GLY A 71 -0.42 -20.91 3.69
CA GLY A 71 0.50 -20.31 4.67
C GLY A 71 1.82 -19.84 4.08
N HIS A 72 1.99 -19.90 2.75
CA HIS A 72 3.18 -19.36 2.10
C HIS A 72 3.19 -17.85 2.22
N VAL A 73 4.36 -17.28 2.51
CA VAL A 73 4.58 -15.86 2.69
C VAL A 73 5.23 -15.28 1.44
N PHE A 74 4.61 -14.25 0.89
CA PHE A 74 5.11 -13.53 -0.27
C PHE A 74 5.64 -12.17 0.16
N LEU A 75 6.90 -11.90 -0.19
CA LEU A 75 7.57 -10.64 0.07
C LEU A 75 7.73 -9.88 -1.23
N LEU A 76 7.23 -8.66 -1.27
CA LEU A 76 7.38 -7.74 -2.39
C LEU A 76 8.41 -6.66 -2.02
N ASN A 77 9.40 -6.46 -2.90
CA ASN A 77 10.43 -5.45 -2.71
C ASN A 77 10.82 -4.76 -4.03
N ARG A 78 11.53 -3.65 -3.96
CA ARG A 78 11.99 -2.88 -5.11
C ARG A 78 13.43 -3.24 -5.52
N GLY A 79 13.90 -4.44 -5.19
CA GLY A 79 15.19 -4.98 -5.61
C GLY A 79 15.12 -5.75 -6.94
N TYR A 80 16.24 -6.34 -7.35
CA TYR A 80 16.33 -7.13 -8.59
C TYR A 80 15.44 -8.37 -8.59
N HIS A 81 15.17 -8.96 -7.42
CA HIS A 81 14.24 -10.06 -7.20
C HIS A 81 12.96 -9.49 -6.56
N PRO A 82 12.02 -8.95 -7.34
CA PRO A 82 10.95 -8.11 -6.79
C PRO A 82 9.95 -8.87 -5.94
N LEU A 83 9.69 -10.15 -6.22
CA LEU A 83 8.73 -10.96 -5.50
C LEU A 83 9.37 -12.28 -5.07
N LEU A 84 9.41 -12.53 -3.76
CA LEU A 84 9.94 -13.76 -3.17
C LEU A 84 8.82 -14.54 -2.50
N GLU A 85 8.81 -15.87 -2.67
CA GLU A 85 7.91 -16.80 -2.01
C GLU A 85 8.68 -17.66 -1.02
N PHE A 86 8.14 -17.77 0.20
CA PHE A 86 8.63 -18.61 1.28
C PHE A 86 7.52 -19.57 1.72
N ASP A 87 7.88 -20.74 2.21
CA ASP A 87 6.94 -21.65 2.86
C ASP A 87 6.49 -21.13 4.25
N ALA A 88 5.62 -21.89 4.91
CA ALA A 88 5.11 -21.53 6.23
C ALA A 88 6.18 -21.54 7.33
N GLU A 89 7.29 -22.19 7.10
CA GLU A 89 8.47 -22.30 7.99
C GLU A 89 9.53 -21.24 7.68
N GLY A 90 9.35 -20.43 6.62
CA GLY A 90 10.24 -19.36 6.20
C GLY A 90 11.38 -19.80 5.29
N ALA A 91 11.34 -21.03 4.76
CA ALA A 91 12.29 -21.48 3.77
C ALA A 91 11.96 -20.87 2.39
N PHE A 92 12.98 -20.41 1.69
CA PHE A 92 12.83 -19.82 0.35
C PHE A 92 12.38 -20.90 -0.66
N ILE A 93 11.34 -20.58 -1.44
CA ILE A 93 10.81 -21.44 -2.50
C ILE A 93 11.31 -20.96 -3.86
N ARG A 94 11.00 -19.70 -4.21
CA ARG A 94 11.35 -19.11 -5.52
C ARG A 94 11.28 -17.59 -5.50
N SER A 95 11.85 -16.99 -6.55
CA SER A 95 11.62 -15.58 -6.89
C SER A 95 10.88 -15.46 -8.23
N MET A 96 10.22 -14.34 -8.43
CA MET A 96 9.44 -14.05 -9.63
C MET A 96 9.57 -12.58 -10.01
N GLY A 97 9.45 -12.29 -11.31
CA GLY A 97 9.37 -10.92 -11.81
C GLY A 97 10.70 -10.30 -12.24
N GLU A 98 11.81 -11.03 -12.18
CA GLU A 98 13.12 -10.53 -12.59
C GLU A 98 13.12 -10.08 -14.06
N GLY A 99 13.57 -8.84 -14.27
CA GLY A 99 13.63 -8.24 -15.60
C GLY A 99 12.27 -7.96 -16.24
N SER A 100 11.18 -8.15 -15.51
CA SER A 100 9.84 -7.84 -16.00
C SER A 100 9.51 -6.36 -15.81
N ALA A 101 9.07 -5.72 -16.89
CA ALA A 101 8.54 -4.35 -16.85
C ALA A 101 7.21 -4.22 -16.06
N MET A 102 6.63 -5.34 -15.61
CA MET A 102 5.43 -5.33 -14.76
C MET A 102 5.73 -4.92 -13.31
N PHE A 103 6.99 -4.99 -12.87
CA PHE A 103 7.40 -4.70 -11.49
C PHE A 103 8.23 -3.41 -11.39
N GLU A 104 7.80 -2.33 -12.07
CA GLU A 104 8.55 -1.06 -12.10
C GLU A 104 8.38 -0.20 -10.84
N GLY A 105 7.16 -0.19 -10.29
CA GLY A 105 6.81 0.63 -9.14
C GLY A 105 5.97 -0.16 -8.15
N ALA A 106 6.51 -1.33 -7.76
CA ALA A 106 5.86 -2.23 -6.83
C ALA A 106 5.34 -1.48 -5.60
N HIS A 107 4.07 -1.69 -5.25
CA HIS A 107 3.44 -1.01 -4.13
C HIS A 107 2.76 -1.96 -3.15
N SER A 108 1.93 -2.89 -3.61
CA SER A 108 1.19 -3.81 -2.74
C SER A 108 0.98 -5.17 -3.40
N ILE A 109 0.74 -6.18 -2.56
CA ILE A 109 0.40 -7.54 -2.96
C ILE A 109 -0.67 -8.07 -2.01
N ARG A 110 -1.67 -8.77 -2.56
CA ARG A 110 -2.76 -9.40 -1.81
C ARG A 110 -3.15 -10.73 -2.46
N PHE A 111 -3.79 -11.61 -1.69
CA PHE A 111 -4.46 -12.80 -2.20
C PHE A 111 -5.96 -12.64 -2.06
N ASP A 112 -6.73 -12.93 -3.12
CA ASP A 112 -8.18 -12.98 -3.06
C ASP A 112 -8.67 -14.28 -2.41
N PRO A 113 -9.98 -14.42 -2.10
CA PRO A 113 -10.52 -15.64 -1.48
C PRO A 113 -10.37 -16.91 -2.33
N GLN A 114 -10.03 -16.80 -3.61
CA GLN A 114 -9.73 -17.90 -4.53
C GLN A 114 -8.23 -18.17 -4.66
N ASP A 115 -7.42 -17.52 -3.84
CA ASP A 115 -5.95 -17.62 -3.79
C ASP A 115 -5.25 -17.06 -5.04
N ASN A 116 -5.94 -16.24 -5.84
CA ASN A 116 -5.27 -15.49 -6.90
C ASN A 116 -4.46 -14.34 -6.28
N MET A 117 -3.27 -14.13 -6.82
CA MET A 117 -2.39 -13.06 -6.40
C MET A 117 -2.73 -11.76 -7.12
N TRP A 118 -2.98 -10.71 -6.37
CA TRP A 118 -3.18 -9.37 -6.90
C TRP A 118 -1.97 -8.50 -6.57
N TYR A 119 -1.39 -7.93 -7.61
CA TYR A 119 -0.23 -7.07 -7.54
C TYR A 119 -0.59 -5.66 -7.98
N ILE A 120 -0.20 -4.69 -7.19
CA ILE A 120 -0.44 -3.27 -7.45
C ILE A 120 0.88 -2.61 -7.79
N ASP A 121 0.94 -2.00 -8.98
CA ASP A 121 2.07 -1.22 -9.44
C ASP A 121 1.67 0.25 -9.57
N ALA A 122 2.24 1.07 -8.68
CA ALA A 122 1.92 2.49 -8.63
C ALA A 122 2.54 3.26 -9.81
N SER A 123 3.72 2.85 -10.31
CA SER A 123 4.39 3.56 -11.41
C SER A 123 3.76 3.30 -12.77
N SER A 124 3.30 2.07 -13.00
CA SER A 124 2.64 1.70 -14.24
C SER A 124 1.12 1.97 -14.23
N ASN A 125 0.55 2.40 -13.10
CA ASN A 125 -0.88 2.62 -12.93
C ASN A 125 -1.72 1.36 -13.21
N MET A 126 -1.22 0.19 -12.82
CA MET A 126 -1.89 -1.09 -13.06
C MET A 126 -2.16 -1.85 -11.76
N VAL A 127 -3.26 -2.59 -11.77
CA VAL A 127 -3.57 -3.64 -10.81
C VAL A 127 -3.68 -4.94 -11.59
N ILE A 128 -2.84 -5.91 -11.27
CA ILE A 128 -2.66 -7.13 -12.05
C ILE A 128 -3.03 -8.33 -11.18
N LYS A 129 -3.95 -9.15 -11.69
CA LYS A 129 -4.32 -10.43 -11.10
C LYS A 129 -3.55 -11.55 -11.78
N PHE A 130 -2.91 -12.39 -10.99
CA PHE A 130 -2.30 -13.63 -11.42
C PHE A 130 -3.12 -14.82 -10.93
N ASP A 131 -3.29 -15.83 -11.77
CA ASP A 131 -3.92 -17.08 -11.38
C ASP A 131 -2.99 -17.96 -10.52
N LEU A 132 -3.49 -19.14 -10.12
CA LEU A 132 -2.74 -20.09 -9.28
C LEU A 132 -1.46 -20.62 -9.94
N GLU A 133 -1.36 -20.57 -11.26
CA GLU A 133 -0.19 -20.93 -12.03
C GLU A 133 0.77 -19.77 -12.25
N GLY A 134 0.43 -18.57 -11.76
CA GLY A 134 1.23 -17.35 -11.91
C GLY A 134 1.10 -16.68 -13.29
N ARG A 135 0.06 -17.01 -14.07
CA ARG A 135 -0.22 -16.36 -15.35
C ARG A 135 -1.09 -15.12 -15.10
N THR A 136 -0.87 -14.06 -15.87
CA THR A 136 -1.75 -12.88 -15.85
C THR A 136 -3.17 -13.29 -16.25
N ALA A 137 -4.11 -13.18 -15.31
CA ALA A 137 -5.51 -13.49 -15.50
C ALA A 137 -6.35 -12.25 -15.80
N GLU A 138 -5.96 -11.10 -15.24
CA GLU A 138 -6.67 -9.83 -15.40
C GLU A 138 -5.73 -8.65 -15.21
N VAL A 139 -5.98 -7.56 -15.92
CA VAL A 139 -5.28 -6.27 -15.74
C VAL A 139 -6.32 -5.16 -15.68
N LEU A 140 -6.37 -4.46 -14.56
CA LEU A 140 -7.14 -3.24 -14.38
C LEU A 140 -6.19 -2.04 -14.48
N GLY A 141 -6.66 -0.98 -15.14
CA GLY A 141 -5.83 0.18 -15.46
C GLY A 141 -4.99 -0.03 -16.73
N MET A 142 -4.13 0.91 -17.00
CA MET A 142 -3.32 0.93 -18.22
C MET A 142 -2.02 1.69 -17.97
N ARG A 143 -0.91 1.08 -18.38
CA ARG A 143 0.37 1.78 -18.40
C ARG A 143 0.28 2.95 -19.36
N PRO A 144 0.56 4.19 -18.91
CA PRO A 144 0.54 5.33 -19.81
C PRO A 144 1.69 5.22 -20.82
N GLU A 145 1.39 5.49 -22.09
CA GLU A 145 2.43 5.69 -23.09
C GLU A 145 3.30 6.89 -22.70
N PRO A 146 4.62 6.92 -23.04
CA PRO A 146 5.53 8.00 -22.65
C PRO A 146 5.02 9.39 -22.99
N TRP A 147 4.27 9.53 -24.10
CA TRP A 147 3.68 10.81 -24.52
C TRP A 147 2.45 11.20 -23.71
N THR A 148 1.63 10.24 -23.29
CA THR A 148 0.48 10.51 -22.42
C THR A 148 0.91 10.81 -20.99
N TRP A 149 2.06 10.31 -20.54
CA TRP A 149 2.62 10.70 -19.25
C TRP A 149 2.97 12.20 -19.23
N LEU A 150 3.57 12.72 -20.30
CA LEU A 150 3.91 14.15 -20.39
C LEU A 150 2.67 15.04 -20.43
N THR A 151 1.64 14.62 -21.16
CA THR A 151 0.34 15.34 -21.20
C THR A 151 -0.42 15.25 -19.89
N HIS A 152 -0.39 14.10 -19.20
CA HIS A 152 -0.98 13.96 -17.85
C HIS A 152 -0.33 14.88 -16.81
N VAL A 153 0.97 15.04 -16.87
CA VAL A 153 1.72 15.95 -15.98
C VAL A 153 1.41 17.41 -16.29
N ILE A 154 1.17 17.76 -17.57
CA ILE A 154 0.97 19.15 -18.00
C ILE A 154 -0.50 19.57 -17.92
N GLU A 155 -1.44 18.69 -18.21
CA GLU A 155 -2.85 19.07 -18.41
C GLU A 155 -3.74 18.87 -17.19
N HIS A 156 -3.28 18.20 -16.11
CA HIS A 156 -4.17 17.70 -15.06
C HIS A 156 -5.42 17.06 -15.68
N ALA A 157 -5.22 16.28 -16.76
CA ALA A 157 -6.29 15.70 -17.54
C ALA A 157 -7.29 15.05 -16.59
N VAL A 158 -8.57 15.38 -16.77
CA VAL A 158 -9.68 14.77 -16.03
C VAL A 158 -9.47 13.26 -16.11
N PRO A 159 -9.23 12.57 -15.00
CA PRO A 159 -8.91 11.16 -15.04
C PRO A 159 -10.03 10.44 -15.76
N ASN A 160 -9.70 9.65 -16.77
CA ASN A 160 -10.65 8.66 -17.27
C ASN A 160 -11.17 7.90 -16.05
N LYS A 161 -12.48 7.82 -15.87
CA LYS A 161 -13.09 7.26 -14.65
C LYS A 161 -12.56 5.90 -14.26
N SER A 162 -12.08 5.11 -15.23
CA SER A 162 -11.46 3.80 -15.06
C SER A 162 -9.94 3.81 -15.02
N ALA A 163 -9.26 4.93 -15.29
CA ALA A 163 -7.81 5.02 -15.26
C ALA A 163 -7.31 5.31 -13.84
N PHE A 164 -6.30 4.57 -13.40
CA PHE A 164 -5.61 4.84 -12.15
C PHE A 164 -4.53 5.91 -12.30
N TYR A 165 -4.22 6.55 -11.18
CA TYR A 165 -3.03 7.38 -11.06
C TYR A 165 -2.33 7.07 -9.74
N GLN A 166 -1.40 6.13 -9.80
CA GLN A 166 -0.65 5.57 -8.68
C GLN A 166 -1.54 4.88 -7.63
N PRO A 167 -2.19 3.74 -8.01
CA PRO A 167 -3.00 2.93 -7.10
C PRO A 167 -2.12 2.34 -5.98
N THR A 168 -2.74 2.05 -4.83
CA THR A 168 -2.00 1.70 -3.62
C THR A 168 -2.35 0.34 -3.03
N ASP A 169 -3.62 -0.08 -3.03
CA ASP A 169 -4.02 -1.35 -2.43
C ASP A 169 -5.37 -1.85 -3.00
N VAL A 170 -5.74 -3.11 -2.71
CA VAL A 170 -6.95 -3.77 -3.21
C VAL A 170 -7.63 -4.63 -2.15
N THR A 171 -8.95 -4.71 -2.20
CA THR A 171 -9.76 -5.64 -1.40
C THR A 171 -11.03 -6.07 -2.15
N TRP A 172 -11.72 -7.11 -1.68
CA TRP A 172 -12.86 -7.73 -2.38
C TRP A 172 -14.05 -7.90 -1.46
N ALA A 173 -15.25 -7.59 -1.96
CA ALA A 173 -16.50 -7.93 -1.31
C ALA A 173 -16.90 -9.38 -1.57
N ALA A 174 -17.88 -9.86 -0.79
CA ALA A 174 -18.40 -11.22 -0.91
C ALA A 174 -19.11 -11.49 -2.25
N ASP A 175 -19.62 -10.46 -2.93
CA ASP A 175 -20.22 -10.54 -4.26
C ASP A 175 -19.19 -10.58 -5.41
N GLY A 176 -17.89 -10.50 -5.06
CA GLY A 176 -16.80 -10.45 -6.01
C GLY A 176 -16.44 -9.04 -6.49
N SER A 177 -17.14 -8.01 -6.04
CA SER A 177 -16.74 -6.62 -6.33
C SER A 177 -15.35 -6.32 -5.81
N VAL A 178 -14.56 -5.60 -6.60
CA VAL A 178 -13.17 -5.24 -6.30
C VAL A 178 -13.10 -3.76 -5.93
N PHE A 179 -12.42 -3.44 -4.84
CA PHE A 179 -12.19 -2.06 -4.38
C PHE A 179 -10.71 -1.76 -4.39
N ILE A 180 -10.34 -0.65 -5.02
CA ILE A 180 -8.95 -0.23 -5.19
C ILE A 180 -8.80 1.17 -4.61
N SER A 181 -7.85 1.34 -3.69
CA SER A 181 -7.41 2.66 -3.27
C SER A 181 -6.48 3.25 -4.34
N ASP A 182 -6.93 4.30 -5.02
CA ASP A 182 -6.22 5.00 -6.10
C ASP A 182 -5.63 6.28 -5.51
N GLY A 183 -4.52 6.11 -4.78
CA GLY A 183 -4.14 6.97 -3.68
C GLY A 183 -3.32 8.20 -4.01
N TYR A 184 -2.15 8.07 -4.67
CA TYR A 184 -1.21 9.19 -4.75
C TYR A 184 -1.69 10.30 -5.70
N GLY A 185 -2.21 9.93 -6.86
CA GLY A 185 -2.65 10.90 -7.86
C GLY A 185 -4.13 11.26 -7.75
N ASN A 186 -5.01 10.27 -7.69
CA ASN A 186 -6.46 10.49 -7.79
C ASN A 186 -7.15 10.71 -6.43
N SER A 187 -6.57 10.28 -5.32
CA SER A 187 -7.14 10.46 -3.96
C SER A 187 -8.58 9.93 -3.85
N ARG A 188 -8.84 8.71 -4.33
CA ARG A 188 -10.17 8.11 -4.38
C ARG A 188 -10.14 6.61 -4.08
N VAL A 189 -11.33 6.03 -3.91
CA VAL A 189 -11.55 4.57 -3.99
C VAL A 189 -12.34 4.28 -5.27
N ALA A 190 -11.89 3.31 -6.06
CA ALA A 190 -12.55 2.84 -7.26
C ALA A 190 -13.16 1.45 -7.03
N LYS A 191 -14.41 1.25 -7.47
CA LYS A 191 -15.15 -0.03 -7.43
C LYS A 191 -15.27 -0.59 -8.83
N PHE A 192 -14.96 -1.88 -8.96
CA PHE A 192 -15.16 -2.68 -10.15
C PHE A 192 -16.09 -3.85 -9.81
N ASP A 193 -16.81 -4.37 -10.79
CA ASP A 193 -17.55 -5.62 -10.64
C ASP A 193 -16.61 -6.83 -10.74
N LYS A 194 -17.15 -8.02 -10.54
CA LYS A 194 -16.37 -9.27 -10.59
C LYS A 194 -15.87 -9.65 -12.01
N GLU A 195 -16.39 -9.01 -13.04
CA GLU A 195 -15.97 -9.10 -14.43
C GLU A 195 -14.89 -8.06 -14.81
N GLY A 196 -14.45 -7.22 -13.86
CA GLY A 196 -13.45 -6.17 -14.08
C GLY A 196 -14.00 -4.89 -14.71
N ASN A 197 -15.32 -4.72 -14.81
CA ASN A 197 -15.89 -3.49 -15.34
C ASN A 197 -15.93 -2.41 -14.26
N PHE A 198 -15.55 -1.18 -14.61
CA PHE A 198 -15.66 -0.04 -13.70
C PHE A 198 -17.11 0.27 -13.37
N VAL A 199 -17.42 0.30 -12.07
CA VAL A 199 -18.77 0.61 -11.56
C VAL A 199 -18.86 2.06 -11.15
N LYS A 200 -18.01 2.51 -10.25
CA LYS A 200 -17.98 3.87 -9.71
C LYS A 200 -16.67 4.17 -8.97
N ALA A 201 -16.49 5.43 -8.62
CA ALA A 201 -15.46 5.84 -7.67
C ALA A 201 -16.04 6.93 -6.74
N TRP A 202 -15.42 7.09 -5.57
CA TRP A 202 -15.74 8.15 -4.63
C TRP A 202 -14.49 8.69 -3.96
N GLY A 203 -14.60 9.91 -3.46
CA GLY A 203 -13.49 10.65 -2.87
C GLY A 203 -12.79 11.54 -3.89
N GLU A 204 -12.28 12.62 -3.38
CA GLU A 204 -11.41 13.57 -4.07
C GLU A 204 -10.31 14.05 -3.13
N ARG A 205 -9.34 14.79 -3.62
CA ARG A 205 -8.28 15.34 -2.78
C ARG A 205 -8.84 16.35 -1.78
N GLY A 206 -8.72 16.03 -0.50
CA GLY A 206 -9.24 16.88 0.57
C GLY A 206 -9.12 16.26 1.95
N ASN A 207 -9.73 16.94 2.92
CA ASN A 207 -9.80 16.50 4.31
C ASN A 207 -11.26 16.43 4.85
N GLY A 208 -12.25 16.66 4.00
CA GLY A 208 -13.66 16.49 4.31
C GLY A 208 -14.04 15.03 4.55
N LYS A 209 -15.31 14.78 4.91
CA LYS A 209 -15.86 13.42 5.00
C LYS A 209 -16.00 12.85 3.59
N GLY A 210 -15.36 11.69 3.36
CA GLY A 210 -15.33 11.05 2.07
C GLY A 210 -14.21 11.53 1.15
N ASP A 211 -13.53 12.63 1.46
CA ASP A 211 -12.34 13.08 0.75
C ASP A 211 -11.09 12.44 1.32
N PHE A 212 -10.02 12.39 0.53
CA PHE A 212 -8.80 11.72 0.92
C PHE A 212 -7.54 12.54 0.64
N SER A 213 -6.53 12.30 1.46
CA SER A 213 -5.15 12.68 1.16
C SER A 213 -4.29 11.43 1.15
N THR A 214 -4.01 10.91 -0.03
CA THR A 214 -3.29 9.66 -0.21
C THR A 214 -3.93 8.48 0.53
N PRO A 215 -5.13 7.99 0.10
CA PRO A 215 -5.64 6.71 0.58
C PRO A 215 -4.64 5.61 0.20
N HIS A 216 -4.05 4.94 1.22
CA HIS A 216 -2.85 4.13 1.04
C HIS A 216 -3.09 2.64 1.22
N SER A 217 -4.12 2.26 1.96
CA SER A 217 -4.53 0.87 2.12
C SER A 217 -6.04 0.76 2.29
N ILE A 218 -6.60 -0.37 1.91
CA ILE A 218 -8.02 -0.65 2.02
C ILE A 218 -8.25 -2.11 2.40
N VAL A 219 -9.14 -2.35 3.37
CA VAL A 219 -9.60 -3.69 3.74
C VAL A 219 -11.11 -3.70 3.93
N ILE A 220 -11.69 -4.88 3.84
CA ILE A 220 -13.12 -5.11 4.07
C ILE A 220 -13.31 -6.16 5.17
N ASP A 221 -14.29 -5.96 6.06
CA ASP A 221 -14.65 -6.95 7.06
C ASP A 221 -15.71 -7.95 6.54
N LYS A 222 -15.97 -8.98 7.32
CA LYS A 222 -17.02 -9.98 6.99
C LYS A 222 -18.43 -9.40 6.88
N ASN A 223 -18.68 -8.23 7.48
CA ASN A 223 -19.96 -7.51 7.41
C ASN A 223 -20.02 -6.57 6.21
N GLN A 224 -19.04 -6.65 5.32
CA GLN A 224 -18.94 -5.83 4.10
C GLN A 224 -18.75 -4.33 4.41
N THR A 225 -18.02 -4.03 5.48
CA THR A 225 -17.60 -2.67 5.84
C THR A 225 -16.19 -2.43 5.34
N LEU A 226 -15.99 -1.34 4.61
CA LEU A 226 -14.70 -0.91 4.07
C LEU A 226 -14.00 0.04 5.04
N TYR A 227 -12.72 -0.20 5.25
CA TYR A 227 -11.82 0.65 6.02
C TYR A 227 -10.72 1.16 5.10
N VAL A 228 -10.55 2.47 5.02
CA VAL A 228 -9.58 3.14 4.14
C VAL A 228 -8.57 3.91 4.98
N ALA A 229 -7.29 3.59 4.80
CA ALA A 229 -6.19 4.33 5.40
C ALA A 229 -6.00 5.67 4.68
N ASP A 230 -6.59 6.72 5.18
CA ASP A 230 -6.42 8.09 4.68
C ASP A 230 -5.12 8.68 5.25
N ARG A 231 -3.98 8.16 4.71
CA ARG A 231 -2.64 8.33 5.27
C ARG A 231 -2.25 9.79 5.44
N GLY A 232 -2.44 10.60 4.40
CA GLY A 232 -2.04 12.00 4.43
C GLY A 232 -2.85 12.86 5.40
N ASN A 233 -4.06 12.41 5.78
CA ASN A 233 -4.89 13.03 6.80
C ASN A 233 -4.72 12.37 8.18
N SER A 234 -3.84 11.37 8.33
CA SER A 234 -3.59 10.63 9.57
C SER A 234 -4.87 10.08 10.22
N ARG A 235 -5.76 9.51 9.42
CA ARG A 235 -7.06 8.99 9.87
C ARG A 235 -7.46 7.72 9.12
N ILE A 236 -8.47 7.02 9.65
CA ILE A 236 -9.14 5.92 8.97
C ILE A 236 -10.57 6.35 8.67
N GLN A 237 -11.03 6.16 7.45
CA GLN A 237 -12.42 6.39 7.06
C GLN A 237 -13.12 5.07 6.78
N VAL A 238 -14.38 4.98 7.22
CA VAL A 238 -15.21 3.78 7.13
C VAL A 238 -16.37 4.03 6.18
N PHE A 239 -16.61 3.06 5.28
CA PHE A 239 -17.67 3.13 4.25
C PHE A 239 -18.44 1.81 4.17
N ASP A 240 -19.60 1.83 3.53
CA ASP A 240 -20.18 0.61 2.99
C ASP A 240 -19.67 0.32 1.57
N THR A 241 -20.07 -0.81 1.01
CA THR A 241 -19.68 -1.23 -0.35
C THR A 241 -20.26 -0.37 -1.46
N ASP A 242 -21.19 0.53 -1.13
CA ASP A 242 -21.70 1.56 -2.05
C ASP A 242 -20.94 2.88 -1.96
N GLY A 243 -19.90 2.94 -1.10
CA GLY A 243 -19.08 4.13 -0.90
C GLY A 243 -19.75 5.20 -0.03
N ASN A 244 -20.83 4.87 0.67
CA ASN A 244 -21.45 5.81 1.61
C ASN A 244 -20.58 5.90 2.87
N PHE A 245 -20.18 7.12 3.23
CA PHE A 245 -19.41 7.39 4.44
C PHE A 245 -20.21 7.00 5.70
N LYS A 246 -19.55 6.26 6.61
CA LYS A 246 -20.12 5.83 7.89
C LYS A 246 -19.45 6.50 9.08
N GLN A 247 -18.13 6.48 9.13
CA GLN A 247 -17.37 6.93 10.30
C GLN A 247 -15.96 7.38 9.93
N VAL A 248 -15.34 8.15 10.80
CA VAL A 248 -13.90 8.48 10.75
C VAL A 248 -13.28 8.21 12.13
N TRP A 249 -12.06 7.64 12.12
CA TRP A 249 -11.26 7.41 13.31
C TRP A 249 -10.00 8.28 13.25
N ASN A 250 -9.89 9.21 14.20
CA ASN A 250 -8.78 10.16 14.31
C ASN A 250 -7.90 9.90 15.56
N ASN A 251 -7.96 8.69 16.09
CA ASN A 251 -7.37 8.33 17.38
C ASN A 251 -6.00 7.64 17.26
N LEU A 252 -5.44 7.53 16.06
CA LEU A 252 -4.08 7.06 15.86
C LEU A 252 -3.09 8.21 15.98
N PRO A 253 -1.97 8.03 16.70
CA PRO A 253 -0.95 9.07 16.87
C PRO A 253 -0.03 9.24 15.67
N GLY A 254 -0.19 8.44 14.62
CA GLY A 254 0.59 8.49 13.40
C GLY A 254 -0.23 8.08 12.18
N PRO A 255 0.29 8.36 10.97
CA PRO A 255 -0.41 8.03 9.73
C PRO A 255 -0.56 6.52 9.56
N PRO A 256 -1.77 6.02 9.22
CA PRO A 256 -1.95 4.62 8.84
C PRO A 256 -1.35 4.37 7.44
N TRP A 257 -0.37 3.46 7.35
CA TRP A 257 0.25 3.11 6.07
C TRP A 257 -0.43 1.89 5.46
N SER A 258 -0.69 0.87 6.25
CA SER A 258 -1.23 -0.39 5.75
C SER A 258 -2.17 -1.04 6.75
N PHE A 259 -3.02 -1.92 6.22
CA PHE A 259 -3.93 -2.73 7.00
C PHE A 259 -3.78 -4.21 6.69
N CYS A 260 -3.99 -5.06 7.70
CA CYS A 260 -4.56 -6.37 7.51
C CYS A 260 -5.71 -6.56 8.48
N ILE A 261 -6.70 -7.35 8.07
CA ILE A 261 -7.82 -7.76 8.89
C ILE A 261 -7.74 -9.26 9.14
N THR A 262 -7.86 -9.68 10.40
CA THR A 262 -7.74 -11.10 10.73
C THR A 262 -8.94 -11.89 10.21
N PRO A 263 -8.74 -13.14 9.76
CA PRO A 263 -9.84 -14.02 9.40
C PRO A 263 -10.64 -14.47 10.64
N GLY A 264 -11.77 -15.13 10.41
CA GLY A 264 -12.55 -15.78 11.46
C GLY A 264 -13.70 -14.95 12.03
N PRO A 265 -14.33 -15.44 13.11
CA PRO A 265 -15.55 -14.84 13.65
C PRO A 265 -15.32 -13.52 14.37
N THR A 266 -14.20 -13.39 15.07
CA THR A 266 -13.79 -12.14 15.73
C THR A 266 -12.65 -11.54 14.94
N GLN A 267 -12.93 -10.44 14.24
CA GLN A 267 -11.94 -9.77 13.42
C GLN A 267 -11.34 -8.57 14.15
N VAL A 268 -10.04 -8.37 13.94
CA VAL A 268 -9.31 -7.17 14.35
C VAL A 268 -8.52 -6.63 13.17
N ILE A 269 -8.21 -5.35 13.21
CA ILE A 269 -7.37 -4.70 12.21
C ILE A 269 -6.00 -4.44 12.83
N TYR A 270 -4.94 -4.93 12.17
CA TYR A 270 -3.59 -4.45 12.43
C TYR A 270 -3.25 -3.33 11.45
N VAL A 271 -2.68 -2.26 11.97
CA VAL A 271 -2.32 -1.05 11.23
C VAL A 271 -0.82 -0.86 11.31
N GLY A 272 -0.14 -0.91 10.17
CA GLY A 272 1.26 -0.50 10.05
C GLY A 272 1.37 1.02 10.02
N SER A 273 2.35 1.55 10.73
CA SER A 273 2.68 2.98 10.80
C SER A 273 4.19 3.19 10.94
N VAL A 274 4.63 4.42 11.03
CA VAL A 274 6.04 4.73 11.29
C VAL A 274 6.39 4.36 12.73
N GLY A 275 7.31 3.43 12.89
CA GLY A 275 7.82 2.96 14.18
C GLY A 275 6.84 2.11 14.99
N LYS A 276 5.66 1.77 14.47
CA LYS A 276 4.64 1.07 15.26
C LYS A 276 3.67 0.25 14.42
N ILE A 277 3.13 -0.76 15.10
CA ILE A 277 1.94 -1.50 14.67
C ILE A 277 0.87 -1.28 15.72
N TYR A 278 -0.36 -0.95 15.31
CA TYR A 278 -1.53 -0.84 16.18
C TYR A 278 -2.46 -2.01 15.93
N LYS A 279 -3.14 -2.50 16.99
CA LYS A 279 -4.25 -3.45 16.92
C LYS A 279 -5.54 -2.72 17.28
N LEU A 280 -6.54 -2.77 16.40
CA LEU A 280 -7.82 -2.12 16.59
C LEU A 280 -8.96 -3.14 16.54
N ASP A 281 -10.04 -2.90 17.29
CA ASP A 281 -11.31 -3.54 17.00
C ASP A 281 -12.03 -2.88 15.81
N LEU A 282 -13.14 -3.47 15.36
CA LEU A 282 -13.92 -2.95 14.23
C LEU A 282 -14.76 -1.71 14.56
N ALA A 283 -14.75 -1.26 15.82
CA ALA A 283 -15.32 0.02 16.24
C ALA A 283 -14.28 1.15 16.25
N GLY A 284 -13.00 0.84 15.97
CA GLY A 284 -11.90 1.80 15.92
C GLY A 284 -11.19 2.01 17.25
N LYS A 285 -11.51 1.23 18.29
CA LYS A 285 -10.80 1.29 19.55
C LYS A 285 -9.42 0.66 19.41
N VAL A 286 -8.37 1.36 19.83
CA VAL A 286 -7.02 0.82 19.89
C VAL A 286 -6.90 -0.14 21.07
N LEU A 287 -6.69 -1.43 20.75
CA LEU A 287 -6.55 -2.52 21.72
C LEU A 287 -5.12 -2.66 22.24
N GLY A 288 -4.14 -2.21 21.47
CA GLY A 288 -2.73 -2.23 21.86
C GLY A 288 -1.80 -1.78 20.76
N THR A 289 -0.52 -1.62 21.11
CA THR A 289 0.54 -1.20 20.20
C THR A 289 1.76 -2.09 20.33
N PHE A 290 2.56 -2.20 19.25
CA PHE A 290 3.85 -2.86 19.24
C PHE A 290 4.89 -1.99 18.55
N GLY A 291 6.12 -2.02 19.09
CA GLY A 291 7.29 -1.41 18.47
C GLY A 291 7.54 0.05 18.89
N HIS A 292 8.71 0.49 18.52
CA HIS A 292 9.17 1.88 18.57
C HIS A 292 10.10 2.09 17.37
N TYR A 293 10.27 3.33 16.95
CA TYR A 293 11.05 3.65 15.75
C TYR A 293 12.51 3.20 15.88
N GLY A 294 12.99 2.51 14.86
CA GLY A 294 14.38 2.08 14.74
C GLY A 294 14.58 1.11 13.57
N ARG A 295 15.84 0.78 13.27
CA ARG A 295 16.22 -0.13 12.18
C ARG A 295 16.93 -1.40 12.63
N THR A 296 17.11 -1.55 13.94
CA THR A 296 17.68 -2.78 14.53
C THR A 296 16.58 -3.84 14.73
N PRO A 297 16.90 -5.13 14.77
CA PRO A 297 15.93 -6.17 15.08
C PRO A 297 15.14 -5.87 16.36
N GLY A 298 13.82 -6.07 16.31
CA GLY A 298 12.91 -5.76 17.43
C GLY A 298 12.43 -4.31 17.51
N THR A 299 12.96 -3.42 16.68
CA THR A 299 12.41 -2.08 16.45
C THR A 299 11.63 -2.05 15.15
N MET A 300 10.75 -1.08 14.93
CA MET A 300 9.99 -0.90 13.71
C MET A 300 10.44 0.35 12.98
N ASP A 301 10.62 0.26 11.67
CA ASP A 301 10.87 1.42 10.81
C ASP A 301 9.56 1.90 10.16
N TRP A 302 9.52 2.15 8.89
CA TRP A 302 8.32 2.44 8.14
C TRP A 302 7.62 1.13 7.79
N VAL A 303 6.61 0.75 8.58
CA VAL A 303 5.83 -0.46 8.34
C VAL A 303 4.89 -0.21 7.17
N HIS A 304 5.41 -0.44 5.95
CA HIS A 304 4.73 -0.13 4.70
C HIS A 304 3.59 -1.12 4.41
N ALA A 305 3.77 -2.41 4.78
CA ALA A 305 2.71 -3.40 4.67
C ALA A 305 2.67 -4.33 5.88
N VAL A 306 1.47 -4.83 6.18
CA VAL A 306 1.24 -5.86 7.18
C VAL A 306 0.36 -6.98 6.62
N ALA A 307 0.64 -8.22 7.05
CA ALA A 307 -0.23 -9.37 6.82
C ALA A 307 -0.48 -10.11 8.13
N CYS A 308 -1.73 -10.53 8.38
CA CYS A 308 -2.16 -11.20 9.61
C CYS A 308 -3.00 -12.43 9.26
N PRO A 309 -2.34 -13.59 9.00
CA PRO A 309 -3.05 -14.83 8.64
C PRO A 309 -3.94 -15.34 9.79
N ASP A 310 -3.65 -14.90 10.99
CA ASP A 310 -4.44 -15.15 12.21
C ASP A 310 -4.26 -14.00 13.21
N GLU A 311 -4.92 -14.07 14.38
CA GLU A 311 -4.85 -13.02 15.41
C GLU A 311 -3.50 -13.00 16.17
N LYS A 312 -2.70 -14.06 16.06
CA LYS A 312 -1.47 -14.26 16.83
C LYS A 312 -0.20 -14.01 16.00
N THR A 313 -0.33 -13.92 14.70
CA THR A 313 0.79 -13.78 13.76
C THR A 313 0.64 -12.51 12.93
N VAL A 314 1.67 -11.67 12.93
CA VAL A 314 1.75 -10.48 12.08
C VAL A 314 3.07 -10.50 11.34
N PHE A 315 3.01 -10.37 10.03
CA PHE A 315 4.18 -10.07 9.19
C PHE A 315 4.22 -8.57 8.93
N ALA A 316 5.40 -7.97 9.05
CA ALA A 316 5.63 -6.54 8.85
C ALA A 316 6.71 -6.31 7.80
N ALA A 317 6.34 -5.66 6.71
CA ALA A 317 7.25 -5.23 5.66
C ALA A 317 7.74 -3.82 5.98
N GLU A 318 9.04 -3.66 6.19
CA GLU A 318 9.67 -2.42 6.62
C GLU A 318 10.48 -1.80 5.48
N GLU A 319 9.94 -0.70 4.93
CA GLU A 319 10.44 -0.07 3.71
C GLU A 319 11.90 0.38 3.84
N GLN A 320 12.21 1.19 4.86
CA GLN A 320 13.53 1.81 5.01
C GLN A 320 14.57 0.89 5.67
N ALA A 321 14.11 -0.15 6.38
CA ALA A 321 14.98 -1.19 6.96
C ALA A 321 15.27 -2.33 5.97
N TRP A 322 14.58 -2.37 4.81
CA TRP A 322 14.67 -3.41 3.78
C TRP A 322 14.47 -4.83 4.35
N ARG A 323 13.49 -4.97 5.22
CA ARG A 323 13.31 -6.14 6.05
C ARG A 323 11.88 -6.60 6.09
N LEU A 324 11.66 -7.91 6.15
CA LEU A 324 10.40 -8.53 6.49
C LEU A 324 10.52 -9.22 7.85
N ASP A 325 9.72 -8.81 8.80
CA ASP A 325 9.68 -9.37 10.14
C ASP A 325 8.44 -10.25 10.36
N LYS A 326 8.60 -11.35 11.09
CA LYS A 326 7.51 -12.16 11.64
C LYS A 326 7.38 -11.88 13.13
N LEU A 327 6.22 -11.45 13.54
CA LEU A 327 5.86 -11.22 14.94
C LEU A 327 4.82 -12.24 15.37
N VAL A 328 4.97 -12.82 16.56
CA VAL A 328 4.03 -13.81 17.11
C VAL A 328 3.63 -13.43 18.52
N ALA A 329 2.39 -13.79 18.92
CA ALA A 329 1.94 -13.63 20.29
C ALA A 329 2.80 -14.48 21.25
N GLN A 330 3.08 -13.88 22.44
CA GLN A 330 3.78 -14.56 23.54
C GLN A 330 2.85 -15.46 24.32
#